data_32fabc480ad6c07f2495cf22823b9e5f
#
_entry.id   32fabc480ad6c07f2495cf22823b9e5f
#
_cell.length_a   1.000
_cell.length_b   1.000
_cell.length_c   1.000
_cell.angle_alpha   90.00
_cell.angle_beta   90.00
_cell.angle_gamma   90.00
#
_symmetry.space_group_name_H-M   'P 1'
#
loop_
_entity.id
_entity.type
_entity.pdbx_description
1 polymer ?
#
loop_
_entity_poly.entity_id
_entity_poly.type
_entity_poly.pdbx_seq_one_letter_code
_entity_poly.pdbx_strand_id
1 'polypeptide(L)'
;NNFLSWNRMREWSDTMIQLERTCKDLSLNISQKLTLDNNELEQALLAGFLGNIAQLNEHGEYLGTRGKKLLLHPSSKLRAQPPKWIVAADLVDTSRLYARTIARIEPEWIERWSSHLVKKQYLDPHWSKSRGEVIAYEQISLFGLIIVAKRRISYRRIAPQECRELFLLAGLAAGQIEVKNQGRIAKFYTPNIQLTAKLESEEQKTRRRD
;
A
#
# COMPACT_ATOMS: atom_id res chain seq x y z
N ASN A 1 -47.91 7.75 -2.68
CA ASN A 1 -47.28 7.78 -1.33
C ASN A 1 -45.87 7.21 -1.46
N ASN A 2 -44.86 8.08 -1.51
CA ASN A 2 -43.46 7.64 -1.74
C ASN A 2 -42.74 7.27 -0.43
N PHE A 3 -43.46 7.07 0.68
CA PHE A 3 -42.92 6.71 2.00
C PHE A 3 -41.75 7.59 2.48
N LEU A 4 -41.65 8.84 1.98
CA LEU A 4 -40.62 9.79 2.34
C LEU A 4 -41.04 10.56 3.61
N SER A 5 -40.14 10.58 4.60
CA SER A 5 -40.31 11.38 5.80
C SER A 5 -40.03 12.85 5.50
N TRP A 6 -40.98 13.75 5.72
CA TRP A 6 -40.81 15.19 5.55
C TRP A 6 -39.62 15.74 6.35
N ASN A 7 -39.47 15.35 7.58
CA ASN A 7 -38.35 15.79 8.43
C ASN A 7 -36.99 15.40 7.85
N ARG A 8 -36.87 14.16 7.40
CA ARG A 8 -35.59 13.70 6.77
C ARG A 8 -35.30 14.41 5.46
N MET A 9 -36.31 14.72 4.68
CA MET A 9 -36.13 15.47 3.43
C MET A 9 -35.69 16.91 3.72
N ARG A 10 -36.24 17.53 4.78
CA ARG A 10 -35.80 18.85 5.22
C ARG A 10 -34.34 18.84 5.72
N GLU A 11 -34.00 17.91 6.61
CA GLU A 11 -32.63 17.74 7.11
C GLU A 11 -31.64 17.53 5.95
N TRP A 12 -32.01 16.72 4.96
CA TRP A 12 -31.20 16.53 3.76
C TRP A 12 -31.02 17.84 2.99
N SER A 13 -32.06 18.58 2.74
CA SER A 13 -32.04 19.89 2.06
C SER A 13 -31.15 20.89 2.82
N ASP A 14 -31.29 20.98 4.13
CA ASP A 14 -30.50 21.88 4.98
C ASP A 14 -29.02 21.51 4.94
N THR A 15 -28.71 20.21 4.95
CA THR A 15 -27.35 19.70 4.82
C THR A 15 -26.73 20.06 3.46
N MET A 16 -27.47 19.92 2.37
CA MET A 16 -27.02 20.30 1.03
C MET A 16 -26.67 21.79 0.94
N ILE A 17 -27.56 22.66 1.48
CA ILE A 17 -27.33 24.10 1.51
C ILE A 17 -26.06 24.43 2.32
N GLN A 18 -25.86 23.76 3.46
CA GLN A 18 -24.67 23.93 4.28
C GLN A 18 -23.39 23.51 3.53
N LEU A 19 -23.40 22.36 2.85
CA LEU A 19 -22.27 21.88 2.06
C LEU A 19 -21.93 22.83 0.90
N GLU A 20 -22.94 23.34 0.19
CA GLU A 20 -22.75 24.34 -0.88
C GLU A 20 -22.09 25.63 -0.36
N ARG A 21 -22.52 26.12 0.81
CA ARG A 21 -21.90 27.29 1.46
C ARG A 21 -20.43 26.99 1.80
N THR A 22 -20.16 25.84 2.43
CA THR A 22 -18.80 25.44 2.78
C THR A 22 -17.89 25.33 1.53
N CYS A 23 -18.42 24.78 0.44
CA CYS A 23 -17.66 24.71 -0.82
C CYS A 23 -17.33 26.12 -1.36
N LYS A 24 -18.28 27.05 -1.30
CA LYS A 24 -18.05 28.45 -1.71
C LYS A 24 -17.00 29.13 -0.82
N ASP A 25 -17.09 28.96 0.49
CA ASP A 25 -16.15 29.55 1.46
C ASP A 25 -14.72 29.01 1.23
N LEU A 26 -14.58 27.75 0.85
CA LEU A 26 -13.32 27.11 0.51
C LEU A 26 -12.89 27.33 -0.95
N SER A 27 -13.61 28.13 -1.73
CA SER A 27 -13.35 28.38 -3.16
C SER A 27 -13.27 27.09 -4.01
N LEU A 28 -14.05 26.06 -3.62
CA LEU A 28 -14.12 24.81 -4.37
C LEU A 28 -15.12 24.94 -5.52
N ASN A 29 -14.72 24.47 -6.71
CA ASN A 29 -15.60 24.40 -7.86
C ASN A 29 -16.59 23.23 -7.70
N ILE A 30 -17.88 23.55 -7.61
CA ILE A 30 -18.95 22.54 -7.64
C ILE A 30 -19.21 22.22 -9.11
N SER A 31 -18.93 20.99 -9.51
CA SER A 31 -19.25 20.51 -10.86
C SER A 31 -20.76 20.43 -11.04
N GLN A 32 -21.27 21.01 -12.12
CA GLN A 32 -22.68 20.87 -12.52
C GLN A 32 -22.91 19.62 -13.39
N LYS A 33 -21.93 18.75 -13.54
CA LYS A 33 -22.08 17.48 -14.27
C LYS A 33 -23.13 16.60 -13.57
N LEU A 34 -24.19 16.30 -14.26
CA LEU A 34 -25.26 15.40 -13.82
C LEU A 34 -24.89 13.91 -13.89
N THR A 35 -23.80 13.56 -14.57
CA THR A 35 -23.31 12.19 -14.68
C THR A 35 -22.07 12.01 -13.81
N LEU A 36 -22.24 11.33 -12.70
CA LEU A 36 -21.11 10.86 -11.88
C LEU A 36 -20.54 9.58 -12.50
N ASP A 37 -19.22 9.52 -12.64
CA ASP A 37 -18.54 8.24 -12.81
C ASP A 37 -18.63 7.48 -11.47
N ASN A 38 -18.97 6.20 -11.54
CA ASN A 38 -19.04 5.35 -10.36
C ASN A 38 -17.72 5.36 -9.59
N ASN A 39 -16.59 5.38 -10.28
CA ASN A 39 -15.26 5.43 -9.68
C ASN A 39 -15.04 6.74 -8.88
N GLU A 40 -15.54 7.88 -9.36
CA GLU A 40 -15.42 9.16 -8.66
C GLU A 40 -16.23 9.15 -7.36
N LEU A 41 -17.45 8.59 -7.41
CA LEU A 41 -18.31 8.42 -6.24
C LEU A 41 -17.68 7.48 -5.20
N GLU A 42 -17.15 6.34 -5.65
CA GLU A 42 -16.51 5.34 -4.79
C GLU A 42 -15.25 5.91 -4.11
N GLN A 43 -14.46 6.70 -4.83
CA GLN A 43 -13.29 7.40 -4.26
C GLN A 43 -13.70 8.50 -3.27
N ALA A 44 -14.77 9.23 -3.53
CA ALA A 44 -15.29 10.24 -2.59
C ALA A 44 -15.78 9.58 -1.29
N LEU A 45 -16.50 8.45 -1.40
CA LEU A 45 -16.89 7.65 -0.23
C LEU A 45 -15.67 7.14 0.53
N LEU A 46 -14.67 6.61 -0.18
CA LEU A 46 -13.44 6.16 0.44
C LEU A 46 -12.75 7.26 1.23
N ALA A 47 -12.63 8.46 0.68
CA ALA A 47 -11.99 9.60 1.36
C ALA A 47 -12.70 9.97 2.67
N GLY A 48 -14.05 9.86 2.71
CA GLY A 48 -14.85 10.14 3.91
C GLY A 48 -14.86 9.00 4.94
N PHE A 49 -14.62 7.75 4.53
CA PHE A 49 -14.78 6.56 5.37
C PHE A 49 -13.54 5.68 5.47
N LEU A 50 -12.34 6.27 5.49
CA LEU A 50 -11.05 5.55 5.59
C LEU A 50 -10.97 4.59 6.79
N GLY A 51 -11.73 4.86 7.85
CA GLY A 51 -11.83 3.99 9.02
C GLY A 51 -12.71 2.74 8.83
N ASN A 52 -13.47 2.66 7.75
CA ASN A 52 -14.43 1.59 7.48
C ASN A 52 -14.07 0.77 6.22
N ILE A 53 -12.79 0.72 5.87
CA ILE A 53 -12.31 -0.14 4.80
C ILE A 53 -12.10 -1.57 5.31
N ALA A 54 -12.27 -2.53 4.41
CA ALA A 54 -12.02 -3.92 4.74
C ALA A 54 -11.57 -4.74 3.52
N GLN A 55 -10.81 -5.78 3.78
CA GLN A 55 -10.30 -6.72 2.80
C GLN A 55 -10.92 -8.10 3.02
N LEU A 56 -11.37 -8.74 1.94
CA LEU A 56 -11.86 -10.10 1.95
C LEU A 56 -10.71 -11.06 2.24
N ASN A 57 -10.88 -11.93 3.24
CA ASN A 57 -9.96 -13.01 3.57
C ASN A 57 -10.33 -14.30 2.82
N GLU A 58 -9.50 -15.35 2.97
CA GLU A 58 -9.70 -16.66 2.34
C GLU A 58 -10.94 -17.42 2.89
N HIS A 59 -11.43 -17.03 4.06
CA HIS A 59 -12.58 -17.65 4.71
C HIS A 59 -13.92 -16.99 4.35
N GLY A 60 -13.92 -16.01 3.43
CA GLY A 60 -15.13 -15.28 3.03
C GLY A 60 -15.60 -14.21 4.03
N GLU A 61 -14.76 -13.89 5.03
CA GLU A 61 -14.98 -12.78 5.96
C GLU A 61 -14.15 -11.56 5.53
N TYR A 62 -14.62 -10.38 5.85
CA TYR A 62 -13.86 -9.15 5.66
C TYR A 62 -13.09 -8.78 6.92
N LEU A 63 -11.78 -8.59 6.78
CA LEU A 63 -10.94 -8.02 7.81
C LEU A 63 -10.87 -6.51 7.61
N GLY A 64 -11.46 -5.77 8.52
CA GLY A 64 -11.48 -4.32 8.52
C GLY A 64 -10.34 -3.70 9.32
N THR A 65 -10.28 -2.38 9.28
CA THR A 65 -9.39 -1.60 10.13
C THR A 65 -9.57 -1.93 11.61
N ARG A 66 -8.49 -1.79 12.40
CA ARG A 66 -8.48 -2.08 13.86
C ARG A 66 -8.85 -3.54 14.19
N GLY A 67 -8.60 -4.47 13.26
CA GLY A 67 -8.88 -5.91 13.47
C GLY A 67 -10.36 -6.28 13.49
N LYS A 68 -11.26 -5.41 13.05
CA LYS A 68 -12.70 -5.71 12.99
C LYS A 68 -12.98 -6.77 11.94
N LYS A 69 -13.78 -7.78 12.30
CA LYS A 69 -14.32 -8.76 11.35
C LYS A 69 -15.69 -8.33 10.91
N LEU A 70 -15.90 -8.22 9.60
CA LEU A 70 -17.12 -7.74 8.98
C LEU A 70 -17.71 -8.81 8.06
N LEU A 71 -19.03 -8.81 7.96
CA LEU A 71 -19.75 -9.56 6.93
C LEU A 71 -20.54 -8.59 6.06
N LEU A 72 -20.76 -8.95 4.80
CA LEU A 72 -21.66 -8.17 3.97
C LEU A 72 -23.10 -8.34 4.44
N HIS A 73 -23.83 -7.23 4.58
CA HIS A 73 -25.24 -7.30 4.95
C HIS A 73 -26.04 -8.16 3.97
N PRO A 74 -26.99 -9.00 4.43
CA PRO A 74 -27.74 -9.91 3.57
C PRO A 74 -28.43 -9.25 2.38
N SER A 75 -28.85 -7.99 2.51
CA SER A 75 -29.48 -7.21 1.43
C SER A 75 -28.51 -6.65 0.39
N SER A 76 -27.19 -6.83 0.58
CA SER A 76 -26.21 -6.30 -0.36
C SER A 76 -26.14 -7.13 -1.65
N LYS A 77 -26.27 -6.46 -2.79
CA LYS A 77 -26.10 -7.09 -4.11
C LYS A 77 -24.67 -7.61 -4.36
N LEU A 78 -23.66 -7.00 -3.71
CA LEU A 78 -22.25 -7.40 -3.83
C LEU A 78 -21.95 -8.74 -3.17
N ARG A 79 -22.90 -9.32 -2.43
CA ARG A 79 -22.74 -10.63 -1.80
C ARG A 79 -22.62 -11.77 -2.81
N ALA A 80 -23.19 -11.64 -4.01
CA ALA A 80 -23.12 -12.65 -5.06
C ALA A 80 -21.70 -12.74 -5.66
N GLN A 81 -20.99 -11.60 -5.73
CA GLN A 81 -19.61 -11.49 -6.17
C GLN A 81 -18.86 -10.52 -5.25
N PRO A 82 -18.41 -11.03 -4.09
CA PRO A 82 -17.79 -10.18 -3.08
C PRO A 82 -16.46 -9.61 -3.58
N PRO A 83 -16.32 -8.27 -3.64
CA PRO A 83 -15.08 -7.65 -4.07
C PRO A 83 -13.97 -7.84 -3.04
N LYS A 84 -12.72 -7.86 -3.47
CA LYS A 84 -11.56 -8.05 -2.58
C LYS A 84 -11.42 -6.93 -1.55
N TRP A 85 -11.74 -5.70 -1.95
CA TRP A 85 -11.67 -4.52 -1.08
C TRP A 85 -12.99 -3.77 -1.11
N ILE A 86 -13.43 -3.32 0.05
CA ILE A 86 -14.65 -2.55 0.23
C ILE A 86 -14.42 -1.36 1.16
N VAL A 87 -15.24 -0.32 0.96
CA VAL A 87 -15.51 0.71 1.96
C VAL A 87 -16.97 0.64 2.34
N ALA A 88 -17.27 0.78 3.63
CA ALA A 88 -18.63 0.79 4.15
C ALA A 88 -18.99 2.16 4.70
N ALA A 89 -20.07 2.75 4.22
CA ALA A 89 -20.59 3.99 4.80
C ALA A 89 -21.24 3.73 6.15
N ASP A 90 -21.77 2.53 6.37
CA ASP A 90 -22.48 2.18 7.60
C ASP A 90 -22.06 0.77 8.09
N LEU A 91 -21.87 0.66 9.41
CA LEU A 91 -21.55 -0.60 10.09
C LEU A 91 -22.67 -0.87 11.11
N VAL A 92 -23.37 -1.96 10.91
CA VAL A 92 -24.49 -2.37 11.78
C VAL A 92 -24.02 -3.52 12.67
N ASP A 93 -23.99 -3.26 13.97
CA ASP A 93 -23.65 -4.25 14.99
C ASP A 93 -24.92 -4.90 15.52
N THR A 94 -25.03 -6.22 15.31
CA THR A 94 -26.11 -7.05 15.82
C THR A 94 -25.49 -8.27 16.52
N SER A 95 -25.84 -9.49 16.15
CA SER A 95 -25.09 -10.69 16.56
C SER A 95 -23.70 -10.76 15.93
N ARG A 96 -23.50 -10.07 14.80
CA ARG A 96 -22.23 -9.90 14.05
C ARG A 96 -22.19 -8.50 13.46
N LEU A 97 -21.00 -8.03 13.15
CA LEU A 97 -20.81 -6.74 12.53
C LEU A 97 -21.01 -6.83 11.01
N TYR A 98 -21.99 -6.12 10.50
CA TYR A 98 -22.35 -6.10 9.08
C TYR A 98 -21.96 -4.78 8.43
N ALA A 99 -21.33 -4.86 7.27
CA ALA A 99 -21.10 -3.72 6.39
C ALA A 99 -22.34 -3.47 5.54
N ARG A 100 -22.90 -2.26 5.65
CA ARG A 100 -24.07 -1.79 4.90
C ARG A 100 -23.67 -0.60 4.06
N THR A 101 -24.36 -0.37 2.93
CA THR A 101 -24.04 0.73 2.00
C THR A 101 -22.54 0.70 1.65
N ILE A 102 -22.17 -0.33 0.91
CA ILE A 102 -20.78 -0.63 0.57
C ILE A 102 -20.47 -0.28 -0.86
N ALA A 103 -19.24 0.17 -1.09
CA ALA A 103 -18.66 0.35 -2.41
C ALA A 103 -17.39 -0.50 -2.56
N ARG A 104 -17.13 -0.92 -3.80
CA ARG A 104 -15.87 -1.55 -4.20
C ARG A 104 -14.78 -0.49 -4.23
N ILE A 105 -13.59 -0.83 -3.78
CA ILE A 105 -12.43 0.07 -3.83
C ILE A 105 -11.19 -0.68 -4.31
N GLU A 106 -10.20 0.09 -4.77
CA GLU A 106 -8.90 -0.45 -5.17
C GLU A 106 -7.82 -0.01 -4.16
N PRO A 107 -6.81 -0.86 -3.88
CA PRO A 107 -5.75 -0.57 -2.90
C PRO A 107 -4.99 0.72 -3.21
N GLU A 108 -4.80 1.05 -4.48
CA GLU A 108 -4.11 2.25 -4.95
C GLU A 108 -4.85 3.52 -4.53
N TRP A 109 -6.18 3.48 -4.51
CA TRP A 109 -7.00 4.60 -4.03
C TRP A 109 -6.84 4.80 -2.53
N ILE A 110 -6.76 3.69 -1.76
CA ILE A 110 -6.54 3.77 -0.31
C ILE A 110 -5.21 4.49 -0.04
N GLU A 111 -4.12 4.07 -0.69
CA GLU A 111 -2.81 4.69 -0.52
C GLU A 111 -2.83 6.19 -0.87
N ARG A 112 -3.49 6.54 -1.99
CA ARG A 112 -3.61 7.92 -2.46
C ARG A 112 -4.34 8.82 -1.47
N TRP A 113 -5.51 8.40 -1.01
CA TRP A 113 -6.37 9.22 -0.16
C TRP A 113 -6.00 9.19 1.32
N SER A 114 -5.28 8.15 1.76
CA SER A 114 -4.83 8.03 3.14
C SER A 114 -3.34 8.26 3.35
N SER A 115 -2.65 8.92 2.42
CA SER A 115 -1.20 9.12 2.46
C SER A 115 -0.67 9.73 3.77
N HIS A 116 -1.48 10.54 4.44
CA HIS A 116 -1.20 11.16 5.74
C HIS A 116 -1.48 10.26 6.96
N LEU A 117 -2.15 9.12 6.77
CA LEU A 117 -2.56 8.20 7.84
C LEU A 117 -1.86 6.83 7.76
N VAL A 118 -1.31 6.47 6.61
CA VAL A 118 -0.65 5.18 6.42
C VAL A 118 0.67 5.12 7.17
N LYS A 119 0.95 3.93 7.71
CA LYS A 119 2.27 3.58 8.23
C LYS A 119 3.03 2.78 7.18
N LYS A 120 4.23 3.24 6.86
CA LYS A 120 5.16 2.55 5.97
C LYS A 120 6.24 1.87 6.79
N GLN A 121 6.51 0.62 6.48
CA GLN A 121 7.60 -0.16 7.04
C GLN A 121 8.46 -0.70 5.89
N TYR A 122 9.75 -0.75 6.11
CA TYR A 122 10.72 -1.24 5.14
C TYR A 122 11.39 -2.48 5.70
N LEU A 123 11.21 -3.59 5.01
CA LEU A 123 11.63 -4.91 5.47
C LEU A 123 12.74 -5.44 4.56
N ASP A 124 13.68 -6.19 5.16
CA ASP A 124 14.70 -6.94 4.46
C ASP A 124 15.49 -6.10 3.42
N PRO A 125 16.17 -5.01 3.85
CA PRO A 125 17.01 -4.26 2.95
C PRO A 125 18.20 -5.14 2.52
N HIS A 126 18.41 -5.31 1.20
CA HIS A 126 19.45 -6.16 0.66
C HIS A 126 19.97 -5.67 -0.69
N TRP A 127 21.18 -6.10 -1.04
CA TRP A 127 21.78 -5.84 -2.34
C TRP A 127 21.11 -6.68 -3.43
N SER A 128 20.62 -6.02 -4.47
CA SER A 128 20.08 -6.68 -5.66
C SER A 128 21.09 -6.64 -6.78
N LYS A 129 21.74 -7.80 -7.06
CA LYS A 129 22.72 -7.93 -8.15
C LYS A 129 22.11 -7.53 -9.50
N SER A 130 20.90 -7.98 -9.79
CA SER A 130 20.23 -7.72 -11.07
C SER A 130 19.89 -6.24 -11.31
N ARG A 131 19.63 -5.48 -10.23
CA ARG A 131 19.33 -4.05 -10.29
C ARG A 131 20.54 -3.16 -10.07
N GLY A 132 21.62 -3.68 -9.49
CA GLY A 132 22.78 -2.92 -9.10
C GLY A 132 22.49 -1.85 -8.04
N GLU A 133 21.52 -2.11 -7.17
CA GLU A 133 21.09 -1.20 -6.10
C GLU A 133 20.63 -1.97 -4.86
N VAL A 134 20.60 -1.29 -3.72
CA VAL A 134 19.97 -1.81 -2.52
C VAL A 134 18.46 -1.63 -2.63
N ILE A 135 17.72 -2.70 -2.48
CA ILE A 135 16.26 -2.74 -2.47
C ILE A 135 15.76 -3.16 -1.09
N ALA A 136 14.54 -2.74 -0.78
CA ALA A 136 13.80 -3.22 0.38
C ALA A 136 12.36 -3.54 -0.02
N TYR A 137 11.64 -4.23 0.86
CA TYR A 137 10.22 -4.47 0.70
C TYR A 137 9.43 -3.48 1.54
N GLU A 138 8.68 -2.62 0.87
CA GLU A 138 7.77 -1.70 1.53
C GLU A 138 6.47 -2.42 1.88
N GLN A 139 6.07 -2.31 3.14
CA GLN A 139 4.76 -2.70 3.65
C GLN A 139 3.99 -1.43 4.04
N ILE A 140 2.75 -1.32 3.61
CA ILE A 140 1.88 -0.19 3.92
C ILE A 140 0.68 -0.69 4.69
N SER A 141 0.40 -0.06 5.82
CA SER A 141 -0.77 -0.37 6.64
C SER A 141 -1.55 0.88 7.02
N LEU A 142 -2.87 0.74 7.12
CA LEU A 142 -3.79 1.78 7.58
C LEU A 142 -4.61 1.25 8.75
N PHE A 143 -4.49 1.87 9.92
CA PHE A 143 -5.14 1.46 11.17
C PHE A 143 -4.99 -0.05 11.47
N GLY A 144 -3.81 -0.62 11.20
CA GLY A 144 -3.50 -2.04 11.42
C GLY A 144 -3.90 -2.98 10.27
N LEU A 145 -4.64 -2.51 9.27
CA LEU A 145 -4.96 -3.28 8.06
C LEU A 145 -3.83 -3.13 7.04
N ILE A 146 -3.29 -4.24 6.56
CA ILE A 146 -2.22 -4.26 5.56
C ILE A 146 -2.83 -3.99 4.19
N ILE A 147 -2.48 -2.84 3.59
CA ILE A 147 -2.94 -2.44 2.25
C ILE A 147 -1.99 -2.99 1.18
N VAL A 148 -0.69 -2.85 1.41
CA VAL A 148 0.37 -3.39 0.56
C VAL A 148 1.25 -4.27 1.43
N ALA A 149 1.27 -5.57 1.16
CA ALA A 149 2.03 -6.52 1.97
C ALA A 149 3.53 -6.49 1.64
N LYS A 150 3.87 -6.39 0.35
CA LYS A 150 5.26 -6.49 -0.10
C LYS A 150 5.43 -5.84 -1.47
N ARG A 151 6.05 -4.66 -1.49
CA ARG A 151 6.38 -3.92 -2.72
C ARG A 151 7.87 -3.67 -2.76
N ARG A 152 8.54 -4.08 -3.83
CA ARG A 152 9.97 -3.80 -4.01
C ARG A 152 10.20 -2.34 -4.32
N ILE A 153 11.08 -1.71 -3.55
CA ILE A 153 11.45 -0.30 -3.74
C ILE A 153 12.96 -0.13 -3.69
N SER A 154 13.47 0.96 -4.29
CA SER A 154 14.84 1.41 -4.09
C SER A 154 15.00 1.98 -2.69
N TYR A 155 15.92 1.45 -1.89
CA TYR A 155 16.08 1.84 -0.50
C TYR A 155 16.99 3.07 -0.31
N ARG A 156 17.67 3.48 -1.39
CA ARG A 156 18.68 4.56 -1.37
C ARG A 156 18.19 5.88 -0.77
N ARG A 157 16.92 6.27 -1.05
CA ARG A 157 16.35 7.54 -0.56
C ARG A 157 15.88 7.46 0.89
N ILE A 158 15.73 6.26 1.43
CA ILE A 158 15.17 6.01 2.75
C ILE A 158 16.29 5.96 3.78
N ALA A 159 17.31 5.12 3.55
CA ALA A 159 18.46 4.97 4.44
C ALA A 159 19.76 4.93 3.63
N PRO A 160 20.33 6.09 3.23
CA PRO A 160 21.51 6.17 2.40
C PRO A 160 22.76 5.52 3.04
N GLN A 161 22.89 5.64 4.36
CA GLN A 161 24.04 5.07 5.09
C GLN A 161 24.02 3.54 5.09
N GLU A 162 22.87 2.96 5.46
CA GLU A 162 22.67 1.51 5.43
C GLU A 162 22.85 0.94 4.00
N CYS A 163 22.35 1.68 2.98
CA CYS A 163 22.57 1.32 1.58
C CYS A 163 24.06 1.29 1.22
N ARG A 164 24.86 2.24 1.75
CA ARG A 164 26.29 2.27 1.53
C ARG A 164 26.98 1.05 2.15
N GLU A 165 26.61 0.69 3.37
CA GLU A 165 27.16 -0.50 4.05
C GLU A 165 26.82 -1.79 3.31
N LEU A 166 25.56 -1.97 2.95
CA LEU A 166 25.12 -3.13 2.17
C LEU A 166 25.77 -3.20 0.80
N PHE A 167 26.01 -2.07 0.14
CA PHE A 167 26.74 -2.02 -1.11
C PHE A 167 28.21 -2.43 -0.92
N LEU A 168 28.87 -1.94 0.13
CA LEU A 168 30.27 -2.29 0.39
C LEU A 168 30.43 -3.78 0.73
N LEU A 169 29.56 -4.32 1.57
CA LEU A 169 29.62 -5.71 2.00
C LEU A 169 29.16 -6.68 0.91
N ALA A 170 27.92 -6.53 0.45
CA ALA A 170 27.31 -7.48 -0.48
C ALA A 170 27.65 -7.18 -1.95
N GLY A 171 27.78 -5.90 -2.32
CA GLY A 171 28.14 -5.53 -3.68
C GLY A 171 29.61 -5.69 -3.96
N LEU A 172 30.47 -4.96 -3.22
CA LEU A 172 31.91 -4.91 -3.48
C LEU A 172 32.66 -6.12 -2.90
N ALA A 173 32.57 -6.36 -1.60
CA ALA A 173 33.37 -7.39 -0.94
C ALA A 173 32.93 -8.81 -1.36
N ALA A 174 31.64 -9.08 -1.46
CA ALA A 174 31.14 -10.38 -1.92
C ALA A 174 31.12 -10.55 -3.45
N GLY A 175 31.66 -9.62 -4.20
CA GLY A 175 31.83 -9.79 -5.65
C GLY A 175 30.54 -9.78 -6.47
N GLN A 176 29.44 -9.21 -5.94
CA GLN A 176 28.13 -9.28 -6.56
C GLN A 176 27.80 -8.09 -7.48
N ILE A 177 28.81 -7.35 -7.93
CA ILE A 177 28.61 -6.26 -8.90
C ILE A 177 28.78 -6.80 -10.30
N GLU A 178 27.78 -6.62 -11.17
CA GLU A 178 27.93 -6.82 -12.60
C GLU A 178 28.59 -5.59 -13.23
N VAL A 179 29.87 -5.70 -13.55
CA VAL A 179 30.58 -4.63 -14.23
C VAL A 179 30.28 -4.70 -15.72
N LYS A 180 29.23 -3.99 -16.16
CA LYS A 180 28.83 -3.98 -17.58
C LYS A 180 29.69 -3.12 -18.49
N ASN A 181 30.56 -2.24 -17.94
CA ASN A 181 31.41 -1.33 -18.73
C ASN A 181 32.79 -1.14 -18.08
N GLN A 182 33.81 -0.86 -18.88
CA GLN A 182 35.22 -0.57 -18.50
C GLN A 182 35.38 0.80 -17.77
N GLY A 183 34.44 1.14 -16.87
CA GLY A 183 34.47 2.36 -16.09
C GLY A 183 35.51 2.34 -14.96
N ARG A 184 35.62 3.44 -14.22
CA ARG A 184 36.54 3.57 -13.08
C ARG A 184 36.42 2.42 -12.08
N ILE A 185 35.22 1.89 -11.85
CA ILE A 185 34.98 0.77 -10.94
C ILE A 185 35.64 -0.51 -11.46
N ALA A 186 35.60 -0.79 -12.75
CA ALA A 186 36.20 -1.99 -13.33
C ALA A 186 37.73 -2.07 -13.09
N LYS A 187 38.41 -0.92 -13.12
CA LYS A 187 39.87 -0.84 -12.99
C LYS A 187 40.39 -1.33 -11.64
N PHE A 188 39.67 -1.12 -10.55
CA PHE A 188 40.10 -1.59 -9.23
C PHE A 188 39.34 -2.85 -8.78
N TYR A 189 38.10 -3.00 -9.16
CA TYR A 189 37.22 -4.08 -8.73
C TYR A 189 37.64 -5.44 -9.32
N THR A 190 37.86 -5.50 -10.63
CA THR A 190 38.21 -6.75 -11.31
C THR A 190 39.53 -7.37 -10.80
N PRO A 191 40.63 -6.61 -10.64
CA PRO A 191 41.86 -7.16 -10.06
C PRO A 191 41.71 -7.65 -8.63
N ASN A 192 40.93 -6.91 -7.81
CA ASN A 192 40.71 -7.28 -6.40
C ASN A 192 39.92 -8.59 -6.28
N ILE A 193 38.87 -8.77 -7.06
CA ILE A 193 38.09 -10.02 -7.07
C ILE A 193 38.95 -11.20 -7.55
N GLN A 194 39.80 -11.00 -8.56
CA GLN A 194 40.70 -12.03 -9.02
C GLN A 194 41.73 -12.41 -7.95
N LEU A 195 42.24 -11.43 -7.20
CA LEU A 195 43.17 -11.66 -6.10
C LEU A 195 42.48 -12.43 -4.95
N THR A 196 41.29 -12.04 -4.55
CA THR A 196 40.53 -12.75 -3.53
C THR A 196 40.26 -14.19 -3.91
N ALA A 197 39.82 -14.44 -5.13
CA ALA A 197 39.60 -15.80 -5.62
C ALA A 197 40.91 -16.67 -5.65
N LYS A 198 42.05 -16.07 -5.95
CA LYS A 198 43.36 -16.76 -5.86
C LYS A 198 43.69 -17.12 -4.42
N LEU A 199 43.58 -16.18 -3.48
CA LEU A 199 43.85 -16.41 -2.06
C LEU A 199 42.96 -17.52 -1.50
N GLU A 200 41.65 -17.48 -1.76
CA GLU A 200 40.70 -18.53 -1.35
C GLU A 200 41.08 -19.91 -1.91
N SER A 201 41.54 -19.96 -3.18
CA SER A 201 41.97 -21.21 -3.79
C SER A 201 43.22 -21.76 -3.15
N GLU A 202 44.15 -20.90 -2.72
CA GLU A 202 45.39 -21.30 -2.04
C GLU A 202 45.08 -21.75 -0.59
N GLU A 203 44.25 -21.07 0.13
CA GLU A 203 43.78 -21.48 1.46
C GLU A 203 43.09 -22.85 1.45
N GLN A 204 42.23 -23.10 0.46
CA GLN A 204 41.59 -24.41 0.29
C GLN A 204 42.59 -25.53 -0.01
N LYS A 205 43.64 -25.24 -0.77
CA LYS A 205 44.72 -26.21 -1.03
C LYS A 205 45.55 -26.52 0.22
N THR A 206 45.79 -25.52 1.06
CA THR A 206 46.51 -25.67 2.33
C THR A 206 45.72 -26.50 3.33
N ARG A 207 44.43 -26.18 3.52
CA ARG A 207 43.50 -26.94 4.39
C ARG A 207 43.28 -28.42 3.98
N ARG A 208 43.54 -28.77 2.73
CA ARG A 208 43.48 -30.17 2.23
C ARG A 208 44.78 -30.95 2.44
N ARG A 209 45.85 -30.28 2.90
CA ARG A 209 47.16 -30.91 3.12
C ARG A 209 47.43 -31.21 4.61
N ASP A 210 46.64 -30.62 5.50
CA ASP A 210 46.57 -30.93 6.92
C ASP A 210 45.44 -31.96 7.19
#